data_f73d76189b089babd4a6eb50581a0040
#
_entry.id   f73d76189b089babd4a6eb50581a0040
#
_cell.length_a   1.000
_cell.length_b   1.000
_cell.length_c   1.000
_cell.angle_alpha   90.00
_cell.angle_beta   90.00
_cell.angle_gamma   90.00
#
_symmetry.space_group_name_H-M   'P 1'
#
loop_
_entity.id
_entity.type
_entity.pdbx_description
1 polymer ?
#
loop_
_entity_poly.entity_id
_entity_poly.type
_entity_poly.pdbx_seq_one_letter_code
_entity_poly.pdbx_strand_id
1 'polypeptide(L)'
;MPTRSATAPVLRAAPAVTHGEWSGLFWSAFRNSRNAMALVDHDRILVDVNGAFAQLTGRTPTQVLGRPVAVLVVGAPRFTPATWRAALASGKFTGDNQLLHADGTVVAVQWDASTEVVTGRQLVLFVALSTSRWGGRFRRQPGADEEERELTSREREVVSLVAMGATSREIAEELHIAHDTVRTHVRNAMTHLGARSRAHLVAKALAGGHIFG
;
A
#
# COMPACT_ATOMS: atom_id res chain seq x y z
N MET A 1 -26.78 51.44 -11.06
CA MET A 1 -26.33 50.34 -10.21
C MET A 1 -25.04 49.78 -10.82
N PRO A 2 -23.86 50.06 -10.26
CA PRO A 2 -22.62 49.50 -10.80
C PRO A 2 -22.40 48.06 -10.26
N THR A 3 -22.21 47.14 -11.18
CA THR A 3 -21.86 45.73 -10.92
C THR A 3 -20.44 45.65 -10.32
N ARG A 4 -20.34 45.13 -9.10
CA ARG A 4 -19.08 44.82 -8.45
C ARG A 4 -18.44 43.64 -9.18
N SER A 5 -17.34 43.87 -9.87
CA SER A 5 -16.44 42.88 -10.40
C SER A 5 -15.72 42.22 -9.20
N ALA A 6 -15.97 40.93 -8.95
CA ALA A 6 -15.26 40.17 -7.95
C ALA A 6 -13.87 39.81 -8.51
N THR A 7 -12.85 40.47 -8.01
CA THR A 7 -11.46 40.10 -8.29
C THR A 7 -11.14 38.76 -7.65
N ALA A 8 -10.83 37.74 -8.46
CA ALA A 8 -10.39 36.44 -8.00
C ALA A 8 -9.08 36.58 -7.20
N PRO A 9 -8.87 35.83 -6.11
CA PRO A 9 -7.64 35.88 -5.33
C PRO A 9 -6.47 35.38 -6.20
N VAL A 10 -5.48 36.24 -6.37
CA VAL A 10 -4.20 35.88 -6.99
C VAL A 10 -3.49 34.90 -6.06
N LEU A 11 -3.45 33.63 -6.43
CA LEU A 11 -2.61 32.63 -5.78
C LEU A 11 -1.16 33.09 -5.87
N ARG A 12 -0.62 33.57 -4.76
CA ARG A 12 0.79 33.89 -4.64
C ARG A 12 1.59 32.61 -4.85
N ALA A 13 2.42 32.55 -5.89
CA ALA A 13 3.35 31.44 -6.09
C ALA A 13 4.18 31.26 -4.82
N ALA A 14 4.22 30.04 -4.29
CA ALA A 14 5.08 29.72 -3.17
C ALA A 14 6.55 29.98 -3.58
N PRO A 15 7.41 30.47 -2.68
CA PRO A 15 8.83 30.66 -2.98
C PRO A 15 9.44 29.31 -3.39
N ALA A 16 10.31 29.33 -4.41
CA ALA A 16 11.03 28.14 -4.85
C ALA A 16 11.88 27.60 -3.70
N VAL A 17 11.62 26.36 -3.29
CA VAL A 17 12.37 25.67 -2.24
C VAL A 17 13.74 25.28 -2.78
N THR A 18 14.81 25.61 -2.08
CA THR A 18 16.18 25.28 -2.50
C THR A 18 16.49 23.79 -2.32
N HIS A 19 17.48 23.26 -3.08
CA HIS A 19 17.89 21.85 -2.98
C HIS A 19 18.28 21.43 -1.54
N GLY A 20 18.86 22.34 -0.76
CA GLY A 20 19.23 22.09 0.63
C GLY A 20 18.02 21.95 1.56
N GLU A 21 16.97 22.73 1.33
CA GLU A 21 15.71 22.65 2.08
C GLU A 21 14.95 21.37 1.78
N TRP A 22 14.97 20.89 0.53
CA TRP A 22 14.41 19.59 0.16
C TRP A 22 15.10 18.41 0.86
N SER A 23 16.42 18.47 0.99
CA SER A 23 17.16 17.42 1.73
C SER A 23 16.72 17.36 3.19
N GLY A 24 16.57 18.50 3.85
CA GLY A 24 16.07 18.59 5.22
C GLY A 24 14.65 18.04 5.36
N LEU A 25 13.77 18.39 4.43
CA LEU A 25 12.39 17.90 4.38
C LEU A 25 12.35 16.38 4.17
N PHE A 26 13.13 15.84 3.23
CA PHE A 26 13.23 14.40 2.99
C PHE A 26 13.66 13.66 4.27
N TRP A 27 14.74 14.09 4.93
CA TRP A 27 15.21 13.45 6.15
C TRP A 27 14.23 13.56 7.31
N SER A 28 13.53 14.70 7.41
CA SER A 28 12.46 14.86 8.39
C SER A 28 11.29 13.90 8.10
N ALA A 29 10.84 13.83 6.85
CA ALA A 29 9.79 12.92 6.44
C ALA A 29 10.18 11.44 6.64
N PHE A 30 11.40 11.06 6.26
CA PHE A 30 11.93 9.72 6.45
C PHE A 30 11.93 9.31 7.93
N ARG A 31 12.52 10.14 8.80
CA ARG A 31 12.66 9.82 10.24
C ARG A 31 11.34 9.80 10.98
N ASN A 32 10.41 10.71 10.63
CA ASN A 32 9.13 10.88 11.33
C ASN A 32 7.98 10.08 10.69
N SER A 33 8.23 9.40 9.57
CA SER A 33 7.21 8.56 8.93
C SER A 33 6.76 7.44 9.87
N ARG A 34 5.46 7.22 9.90
CA ARG A 34 4.85 6.04 10.56
C ARG A 34 4.98 4.77 9.72
N ASN A 35 5.27 4.89 8.43
CA ASN A 35 5.57 3.76 7.57
C ASN A 35 7.01 3.33 7.77
N ALA A 36 7.26 2.04 7.80
CA ALA A 36 8.60 1.50 7.88
C ALA A 36 9.35 1.81 6.58
N MET A 37 10.47 2.52 6.68
CA MET A 37 11.26 2.96 5.53
C MET A 37 12.71 2.52 5.71
N ALA A 38 13.31 2.05 4.60
CA ALA A 38 14.71 1.66 4.53
C ALA A 38 15.36 2.20 3.25
N LEU A 39 16.58 2.66 3.36
CA LEU A 39 17.46 2.95 2.21
C LEU A 39 18.43 1.79 2.03
N VAL A 40 18.54 1.29 0.82
CA VAL A 40 19.50 0.25 0.44
C VAL A 40 20.33 0.71 -0.76
N ASP A 41 21.57 0.25 -0.83
CA ASP A 41 22.42 0.48 -1.98
C ASP A 41 22.16 -0.52 -3.12
N HIS A 42 22.91 -0.40 -4.19
CA HIS A 42 22.83 -1.27 -5.36
C HIS A 42 23.15 -2.74 -5.05
N ASP A 43 23.91 -3.02 -3.97
CA ASP A 43 24.22 -4.38 -3.51
C ASP A 43 23.19 -4.91 -2.49
N ARG A 44 22.12 -4.18 -2.26
CA ARG A 44 21.06 -4.51 -1.31
C ARG A 44 21.51 -4.46 0.16
N ILE A 45 22.51 -3.66 0.45
CA ILE A 45 22.98 -3.40 1.81
C ILE A 45 22.15 -2.27 2.42
N LEU A 46 21.69 -2.45 3.65
CA LEU A 46 20.94 -1.45 4.38
C LEU A 46 21.86 -0.27 4.74
N VAL A 47 21.54 0.91 4.19
CA VAL A 47 22.30 2.16 4.39
C VAL A 47 21.69 3.00 5.49
N ASP A 48 20.36 3.08 5.55
CA ASP A 48 19.64 3.75 6.63
C ASP A 48 18.24 3.13 6.83
N VAL A 49 17.70 3.28 8.04
CA VAL A 49 16.36 2.82 8.39
C VAL A 49 15.71 3.82 9.36
N ASN A 50 14.40 4.00 9.24
CA ASN A 50 13.67 4.86 10.18
C ASN A 50 13.20 4.12 11.44
N GLY A 51 12.67 4.87 12.40
CA GLY A 51 12.17 4.30 13.66
C GLY A 51 11.03 3.30 13.47
N ALA A 52 10.16 3.50 12.47
CA ALA A 52 9.08 2.57 12.18
C ALA A 52 9.60 1.23 11.61
N PHE A 53 10.69 1.24 10.84
CA PHE A 53 11.37 0.02 10.38
C PHE A 53 12.00 -0.74 11.54
N ALA A 54 12.64 -0.03 12.47
CA ALA A 54 13.19 -0.64 13.67
C ALA A 54 12.09 -1.33 14.51
N GLN A 55 10.94 -0.67 14.67
CA GLN A 55 9.76 -1.26 15.33
C GLN A 55 9.19 -2.47 14.56
N LEU A 56 9.12 -2.40 13.22
CA LEU A 56 8.59 -3.47 12.38
C LEU A 56 9.43 -4.74 12.46
N THR A 57 10.75 -4.59 12.57
CA THR A 57 11.70 -5.71 12.61
C THR A 57 12.12 -6.11 14.04
N GLY A 58 11.79 -5.30 15.04
CA GLY A 58 12.23 -5.50 16.43
C GLY A 58 13.74 -5.33 16.60
N ARG A 59 14.43 -4.68 15.65
CA ARG A 59 15.89 -4.53 15.63
C ARG A 59 16.28 -3.06 15.68
N THR A 60 17.36 -2.78 16.38
CA THR A 60 17.93 -1.43 16.38
C THR A 60 18.63 -1.14 15.04
N PRO A 61 18.76 0.14 14.63
CA PRO A 61 19.51 0.50 13.42
C PRO A 61 20.92 -0.09 13.41
N THR A 62 21.62 -0.09 14.53
CA THR A 62 22.98 -0.64 14.66
C THR A 62 23.07 -2.15 14.39
N GLN A 63 21.97 -2.89 14.55
CA GLN A 63 21.91 -4.33 14.28
C GLN A 63 21.68 -4.65 12.81
N VAL A 64 21.16 -3.70 12.02
CA VAL A 64 20.76 -3.94 10.62
C VAL A 64 21.58 -3.15 9.61
N LEU A 65 22.11 -1.99 9.94
CA LEU A 65 22.91 -1.16 9.04
C LEU A 65 24.19 -1.91 8.61
N GLY A 66 24.56 -1.76 7.33
CA GLY A 66 25.68 -2.46 6.70
C GLY A 66 25.42 -3.94 6.43
N ARG A 67 24.22 -4.46 6.68
CA ARG A 67 23.87 -5.85 6.40
C ARG A 67 22.98 -5.96 5.16
N PRO A 68 23.07 -7.08 4.43
CA PRO A 68 22.15 -7.36 3.33
C PRO A 68 20.70 -7.40 3.83
N VAL A 69 19.77 -6.82 3.08
CA VAL A 69 18.33 -6.88 3.41
C VAL A 69 17.81 -8.32 3.50
N ALA A 70 18.47 -9.25 2.78
CA ALA A 70 18.12 -10.66 2.79
C ALA A 70 18.16 -11.31 4.18
N VAL A 71 18.95 -10.80 5.13
CA VAL A 71 19.01 -11.35 6.51
C VAL A 71 17.70 -11.11 7.30
N LEU A 72 16.86 -10.20 6.82
CA LEU A 72 15.56 -9.89 7.42
C LEU A 72 14.40 -10.61 6.72
N VAL A 73 14.64 -11.25 5.57
CA VAL A 73 13.59 -11.87 4.75
C VAL A 73 13.52 -13.35 5.02
N VAL A 74 12.31 -13.86 5.22
CA VAL A 74 12.08 -15.30 5.35
C VAL A 74 11.96 -15.94 3.97
N GLY A 75 12.67 -17.06 3.75
CA GLY A 75 12.66 -17.80 2.51
C GLY A 75 13.74 -17.36 1.50
N ALA A 76 13.64 -17.87 0.27
CA ALA A 76 14.62 -17.57 -0.77
C ALA A 76 14.51 -16.11 -1.25
N PRO A 77 15.64 -15.46 -1.59
CA PRO A 77 15.61 -14.11 -2.14
C PRO A 77 14.78 -14.07 -3.43
N ARG A 78 13.75 -13.22 -3.48
CA ARG A 78 12.91 -13.04 -4.69
C ARG A 78 13.69 -12.39 -5.86
N PHE A 79 14.74 -11.63 -5.55
CA PHE A 79 15.56 -10.97 -6.55
C PHE A 79 16.84 -11.73 -6.81
N THR A 80 16.94 -12.31 -7.99
CA THR A 80 18.24 -12.71 -8.56
C THR A 80 19.04 -11.45 -8.92
N PRO A 81 20.38 -11.55 -9.16
CA PRO A 81 21.15 -10.39 -9.63
C PRO A 81 20.61 -9.77 -10.94
N ALA A 82 20.02 -10.58 -11.82
CA ALA A 82 19.43 -10.10 -13.07
C ALA A 82 18.11 -9.33 -12.85
N THR A 83 17.21 -9.90 -12.07
CA THR A 83 15.92 -9.24 -11.74
C THR A 83 16.10 -8.00 -10.88
N TRP A 84 17.12 -7.96 -10.02
CA TRP A 84 17.47 -6.76 -9.26
C TRP A 84 17.95 -5.63 -10.17
N ARG A 85 18.84 -5.92 -11.12
CA ARG A 85 19.29 -4.92 -12.12
C ARG A 85 18.14 -4.39 -12.97
N ALA A 86 17.22 -5.25 -13.38
CA ALA A 86 16.03 -4.83 -14.12
C ALA A 86 15.11 -3.93 -13.26
N ALA A 87 14.92 -4.25 -11.98
CA ALA A 87 14.17 -3.43 -11.04
C ALA A 87 14.81 -2.05 -10.85
N LEU A 88 16.12 -1.97 -10.68
CA LEU A 88 16.84 -0.69 -10.59
C LEU A 88 16.66 0.16 -11.86
N ALA A 89 16.69 -0.47 -13.03
CA ALA A 89 16.50 0.21 -14.32
C ALA A 89 15.07 0.73 -14.52
N SER A 90 14.05 0.06 -13.95
CA SER A 90 12.65 0.50 -14.01
C SER A 90 12.37 1.72 -13.13
N GLY A 91 13.21 1.99 -12.13
CA GLY A 91 13.08 3.12 -11.22
C GLY A 91 12.00 2.96 -10.16
N LYS A 92 10.97 2.14 -10.36
CA LYS A 92 9.90 1.83 -9.40
C LYS A 92 9.50 0.37 -9.47
N PHE A 93 9.31 -0.25 -8.34
CA PHE A 93 8.89 -1.65 -8.25
C PHE A 93 8.25 -1.94 -6.89
N THR A 94 7.37 -2.92 -6.87
CA THR A 94 6.59 -3.29 -5.67
C THR A 94 6.71 -4.79 -5.41
N GLY A 95 6.32 -5.20 -4.23
CA GLY A 95 6.24 -6.61 -3.89
C GLY A 95 5.70 -6.85 -2.48
N ASP A 96 5.74 -8.10 -2.12
CA ASP A 96 5.41 -8.58 -0.79
C ASP A 96 6.54 -9.48 -0.28
N ASN A 97 6.76 -9.49 1.01
CA ASN A 97 7.72 -10.36 1.69
C ASN A 97 7.24 -10.72 3.09
N GLN A 98 7.87 -11.74 3.63
CA GLN A 98 7.80 -12.06 5.04
C GLN A 98 9.11 -11.66 5.69
N LEU A 99 9.02 -10.80 6.71
CA LEU A 99 10.19 -10.37 7.50
C LEU A 99 10.27 -11.15 8.80
N LEU A 100 11.48 -11.51 9.19
CA LEU A 100 11.76 -12.13 10.47
C LEU A 100 11.99 -11.05 11.52
N HIS A 101 11.05 -10.91 12.44
CA HIS A 101 11.18 -10.03 13.60
C HIS A 101 12.20 -10.61 14.60
N ALA A 102 12.78 -9.76 15.46
CA ALA A 102 13.84 -10.14 16.40
C ALA A 102 13.38 -11.18 17.44
N ASP A 103 12.10 -11.25 17.76
CA ASP A 103 11.51 -12.24 18.66
C ASP A 103 11.20 -13.59 17.97
N GLY A 104 11.55 -13.76 16.71
CA GLY A 104 11.30 -14.97 15.92
C GLY A 104 9.96 -14.98 15.21
N THR A 105 9.09 -14.00 15.42
CA THR A 105 7.82 -13.94 14.69
C THR A 105 8.02 -13.51 13.24
N VAL A 106 7.11 -13.97 12.37
CA VAL A 106 7.13 -13.64 10.93
C VAL A 106 6.06 -12.59 10.66
N VAL A 107 6.49 -11.47 10.07
CA VAL A 107 5.63 -10.33 9.75
C VAL A 107 5.48 -10.22 8.24
N ALA A 108 4.25 -10.37 7.73
CA ALA A 108 3.96 -10.14 6.33
C ALA A 108 3.94 -8.63 6.03
N VAL A 109 4.64 -8.23 4.98
CA VAL A 109 4.73 -6.85 4.54
C VAL A 109 4.47 -6.76 3.04
N GLN A 110 3.74 -5.71 2.64
CA GLN A 110 3.77 -5.20 1.28
C GLN A 110 4.72 -4.01 1.25
N TRP A 111 5.44 -3.85 0.17
CA TRP A 111 6.39 -2.76 0.04
C TRP A 111 6.35 -2.16 -1.37
N ASP A 112 6.63 -0.88 -1.40
CA ASP A 112 6.92 -0.11 -2.61
C ASP A 112 8.38 0.33 -2.56
N ALA A 113 9.04 0.39 -3.71
CA ALA A 113 10.42 0.82 -3.81
C ALA A 113 10.62 1.76 -4.99
N SER A 114 11.39 2.80 -4.76
CA SER A 114 11.83 3.74 -5.79
C SER A 114 13.34 3.92 -5.75
N THR A 115 13.93 4.14 -6.93
CA THR A 115 15.33 4.50 -7.04
C THR A 115 15.46 6.01 -6.86
N GLU A 116 16.25 6.42 -5.87
CA GLU A 116 16.44 7.81 -5.47
C GLU A 116 17.91 8.20 -5.53
N VAL A 117 18.17 9.49 -5.77
CA VAL A 117 19.52 10.05 -5.65
C VAL A 117 19.61 10.82 -4.34
N VAL A 118 20.31 10.26 -3.38
CA VAL A 118 20.49 10.88 -2.05
C VAL A 118 21.95 11.18 -1.85
N THR A 119 22.29 12.44 -1.60
CA THR A 119 23.68 12.94 -1.43
C THR A 119 24.64 12.51 -2.56
N GLY A 120 24.13 12.50 -3.82
CA GLY A 120 24.89 12.09 -5.00
C GLY A 120 25.09 10.58 -5.19
N ARG A 121 24.52 9.76 -4.30
CA ARG A 121 24.53 8.28 -4.42
C ARG A 121 23.15 7.79 -4.86
N GLN A 122 23.13 6.87 -5.81
CA GLN A 122 21.91 6.16 -6.18
C GLN A 122 21.58 5.12 -5.11
N LEU A 123 20.42 5.28 -4.48
CA LEU A 123 19.91 4.40 -3.44
C LEU A 123 18.50 3.96 -3.82
N VAL A 124 18.05 2.89 -3.20
CA VAL A 124 16.66 2.44 -3.30
C VAL A 124 15.96 2.74 -1.99
N LEU A 125 14.92 3.55 -2.05
CA LEU A 125 14.02 3.79 -0.93
C LEU A 125 12.93 2.72 -0.93
N PHE A 126 12.90 1.90 0.11
CA PHE A 126 11.82 0.98 0.40
C PHE A 126 10.84 1.60 1.40
N VAL A 127 9.56 1.48 1.13
CA VAL A 127 8.48 1.81 2.06
C VAL A 127 7.66 0.54 2.30
N ALA A 128 7.74 0.00 3.50
CA ALA A 128 7.03 -1.22 3.86
C ALA A 128 5.80 -0.92 4.70
N LEU A 129 4.68 -1.52 4.32
CA LEU A 129 3.44 -1.53 5.07
C LEU A 129 3.26 -2.92 5.70
N SER A 130 3.23 -2.98 7.02
CA SER A 130 2.85 -4.22 7.69
C SER A 130 1.39 -4.52 7.45
N THR A 131 1.10 -5.56 6.71
CA THR A 131 -0.26 -6.06 6.54
C THR A 131 -0.85 -6.58 7.86
N SER A 132 0.01 -6.90 8.84
CA SER A 132 -0.39 -7.33 10.19
C SER A 132 -0.94 -6.18 11.05
N ARG A 133 -0.52 -4.94 10.84
CA ARG A 133 -0.96 -3.78 11.64
C ARG A 133 -2.36 -3.27 11.25
N TRP A 134 -2.74 -3.47 9.99
CA TRP A 134 -4.11 -3.31 9.51
C TRP A 134 -4.90 -4.60 9.59
N GLY A 135 -4.23 -5.72 9.85
CA GLY A 135 -4.68 -7.10 9.72
C GLY A 135 -4.42 -8.01 10.90
N GLY A 136 -4.39 -7.53 12.14
CA GLY A 136 -4.69 -8.43 13.28
C GLY A 136 -6.06 -9.10 13.13
N ARG A 137 -6.79 -8.75 12.07
CA ARG A 137 -8.03 -9.36 11.60
C ARG A 137 -7.99 -9.89 10.16
N PHE A 138 -6.87 -9.76 9.46
CA PHE A 138 -6.67 -10.26 8.08
C PHE A 138 -5.59 -11.33 8.01
N ARG A 139 -5.50 -12.18 9.03
CA ARG A 139 -4.67 -13.37 8.98
C ARG A 139 -5.36 -14.39 8.08
N ARG A 140 -5.02 -14.36 6.79
CA ARG A 140 -5.18 -15.54 5.95
C ARG A 140 -3.99 -16.45 6.25
N GLN A 141 -4.22 -17.54 6.95
CA GLN A 141 -3.25 -18.65 7.01
C GLN A 141 -3.09 -19.18 5.58
N PRO A 142 -1.85 -19.35 5.05
CA PRO A 142 -1.64 -20.15 3.86
C PRO A 142 -1.94 -21.59 4.24
N GLY A 143 -3.03 -22.16 3.75
CA GLY A 143 -3.33 -23.57 3.96
C GLY A 143 -4.75 -23.93 4.31
N ALA A 144 -5.73 -23.08 4.06
CA ALA A 144 -7.11 -23.52 3.99
C ALA A 144 -7.61 -23.24 2.57
N ASP A 145 -7.93 -24.29 1.85
CA ASP A 145 -8.68 -24.28 0.59
C ASP A 145 -10.03 -23.58 0.77
N GLU A 146 -10.02 -22.26 0.81
CA GLU A 146 -11.19 -21.47 0.47
C GLU A 146 -10.94 -21.02 -0.97
N GLU A 147 -11.58 -21.69 -1.93
CA GLU A 147 -11.86 -21.17 -3.25
C GLU A 147 -12.32 -19.72 -3.05
N GLU A 148 -11.50 -18.74 -3.48
CA GLU A 148 -11.96 -17.37 -3.64
C GLU A 148 -13.11 -17.46 -4.65
N ARG A 149 -14.33 -17.49 -4.15
CA ARG A 149 -15.50 -17.50 -4.99
C ARG A 149 -15.53 -16.16 -5.67
N GLU A 150 -15.30 -16.18 -6.97
CA GLU A 150 -15.46 -15.00 -7.80
C GLU A 150 -16.85 -14.40 -7.60
N LEU A 151 -16.93 -13.08 -7.64
CA LEU A 151 -18.23 -12.41 -7.63
C LEU A 151 -19.04 -12.85 -8.85
N THR A 152 -20.28 -13.23 -8.65
CA THR A 152 -21.21 -13.42 -9.75
C THR A 152 -21.38 -12.13 -10.54
N SER A 153 -21.79 -12.20 -11.80
CA SER A 153 -22.02 -11.02 -12.64
C SER A 153 -22.93 -9.99 -11.93
N ARG A 154 -23.97 -10.48 -11.24
CA ARG A 154 -24.91 -9.60 -10.55
C ARG A 154 -24.31 -8.97 -9.29
N GLU A 155 -23.51 -9.69 -8.54
CA GLU A 155 -22.77 -9.14 -7.39
C GLU A 155 -21.75 -8.10 -7.84
N ARG A 156 -21.07 -8.34 -8.98
CA ARG A 156 -20.11 -7.40 -9.56
C ARG A 156 -20.78 -6.08 -9.95
N GLU A 157 -21.94 -6.13 -10.61
CA GLU A 157 -22.75 -4.94 -10.94
C GLU A 157 -23.13 -4.16 -9.69
N VAL A 158 -23.68 -4.84 -8.68
CA VAL A 158 -24.07 -4.22 -7.42
C VAL A 158 -22.86 -3.60 -6.70
N VAL A 159 -21.73 -4.30 -6.63
CA VAL A 159 -20.52 -3.82 -5.97
C VAL A 159 -19.89 -2.65 -6.73
N SER A 160 -19.98 -2.61 -8.05
CA SER A 160 -19.55 -1.47 -8.86
C SER A 160 -20.36 -0.21 -8.54
N LEU A 161 -21.68 -0.31 -8.46
CA LEU A 161 -22.54 0.80 -8.07
C LEU A 161 -22.29 1.24 -6.61
N VAL A 162 -22.03 0.29 -5.71
CA VAL A 162 -21.59 0.60 -4.34
C VAL A 162 -20.29 1.39 -4.35
N ALA A 163 -19.33 1.03 -5.19
CA ALA A 163 -18.04 1.72 -5.29
C ALA A 163 -18.17 3.14 -5.85
N MET A 164 -19.18 3.39 -6.70
CA MET A 164 -19.54 4.72 -7.18
C MET A 164 -20.32 5.55 -6.16
N GLY A 165 -20.59 5.01 -4.98
CA GLY A 165 -21.26 5.73 -3.89
C GLY A 165 -22.79 5.58 -3.85
N ALA A 166 -23.38 4.78 -4.74
CA ALA A 166 -24.83 4.60 -4.80
C ALA A 166 -25.37 3.92 -3.52
N THR A 167 -26.50 4.42 -3.04
CA THR A 167 -27.25 3.81 -1.95
C THR A 167 -27.97 2.54 -2.41
N SER A 168 -28.38 1.68 -1.49
CA SER A 168 -29.12 0.46 -1.87
C SER A 168 -30.46 0.75 -2.56
N ARG A 169 -31.04 1.91 -2.32
CA ARG A 169 -32.27 2.35 -2.98
C ARG A 169 -31.99 2.75 -4.43
N GLU A 170 -30.99 3.57 -4.67
CA GLU A 170 -30.55 3.97 -6.01
C GLU A 170 -30.14 2.76 -6.85
N ILE A 171 -29.40 1.81 -6.27
CA ILE A 171 -29.05 0.54 -6.92
C ILE A 171 -30.28 -0.28 -7.27
N ALA A 172 -31.28 -0.33 -6.40
CA ALA A 172 -32.53 -1.04 -6.66
C ALA A 172 -33.31 -0.43 -7.83
N GLU A 173 -33.36 0.90 -7.90
CA GLU A 173 -33.97 1.65 -9.00
C GLU A 173 -33.19 1.45 -10.31
N GLU A 174 -31.85 1.60 -10.29
CA GLU A 174 -30.97 1.42 -11.46
C GLU A 174 -31.06 0.03 -12.05
N LEU A 175 -31.00 -0.98 -11.19
CA LEU A 175 -30.98 -2.38 -11.61
C LEU A 175 -32.38 -3.03 -11.74
N HIS A 176 -33.45 -2.27 -11.50
CA HIS A 176 -34.85 -2.71 -11.58
C HIS A 176 -35.13 -3.95 -10.71
N ILE A 177 -34.63 -3.96 -9.47
CA ILE A 177 -34.80 -5.05 -8.49
C ILE A 177 -35.28 -4.51 -7.13
N ALA A 178 -35.79 -5.41 -6.29
CA ALA A 178 -36.22 -5.02 -4.96
C ALA A 178 -35.02 -4.58 -4.09
N HIS A 179 -35.23 -3.60 -3.21
CA HIS A 179 -34.22 -3.11 -2.27
C HIS A 179 -33.60 -4.24 -1.42
N ASP A 180 -34.41 -5.20 -0.99
CA ASP A 180 -33.92 -6.35 -0.20
C ASP A 180 -33.07 -7.30 -1.04
N THR A 181 -33.30 -7.37 -2.35
CA THR A 181 -32.46 -8.12 -3.28
C THR A 181 -31.06 -7.50 -3.36
N VAL A 182 -30.97 -6.16 -3.43
CA VAL A 182 -29.66 -5.45 -3.38
C VAL A 182 -28.92 -5.77 -2.08
N ARG A 183 -29.60 -5.73 -0.94
CA ARG A 183 -29.01 -6.06 0.37
C ARG A 183 -28.49 -7.50 0.40
N THR A 184 -29.21 -8.41 -0.23
CA THR A 184 -28.80 -9.81 -0.35
C THR A 184 -27.54 -9.95 -1.20
N HIS A 185 -27.47 -9.30 -2.38
CA HIS A 185 -26.27 -9.30 -3.22
C HIS A 185 -25.06 -8.70 -2.51
N VAL A 186 -25.22 -7.59 -1.81
CA VAL A 186 -24.14 -6.99 -1.01
C VAL A 186 -23.65 -7.96 0.07
N ARG A 187 -24.56 -8.63 0.78
CA ARG A 187 -24.22 -9.61 1.82
C ARG A 187 -23.46 -10.80 1.24
N ASN A 188 -23.93 -11.33 0.13
CA ASN A 188 -23.30 -12.46 -0.56
C ASN A 188 -21.91 -12.07 -1.07
N ALA A 189 -21.78 -10.92 -1.72
CA ALA A 189 -20.48 -10.39 -2.15
C ALA A 189 -19.52 -10.17 -0.98
N MET A 190 -20.03 -9.69 0.17
CA MET A 190 -19.23 -9.59 1.40
C MET A 190 -18.76 -10.96 1.88
N THR A 191 -19.58 -11.99 1.80
CA THR A 191 -19.21 -13.36 2.16
C THR A 191 -18.20 -13.92 1.17
N HIS A 192 -18.42 -13.77 -0.15
CA HIS A 192 -17.51 -14.29 -1.19
C HIS A 192 -16.12 -13.66 -1.08
N LEU A 193 -16.02 -12.36 -0.85
CA LEU A 193 -14.74 -11.66 -0.69
C LEU A 193 -14.25 -11.60 0.77
N GLY A 194 -14.94 -12.23 1.71
CA GLY A 194 -14.57 -12.16 3.14
C GLY A 194 -14.53 -10.71 3.67
N ALA A 195 -15.43 -9.85 3.20
CA ALA A 195 -15.52 -8.46 3.61
C ALA A 195 -16.38 -8.31 4.87
N ARG A 196 -16.01 -7.36 5.76
CA ARG A 196 -16.69 -7.15 7.06
C ARG A 196 -17.54 -5.88 7.10
N SER A 197 -17.42 -5.04 6.07
CA SER A 197 -18.21 -3.82 5.92
C SER A 197 -18.34 -3.49 4.44
N ARG A 198 -19.29 -2.61 4.11
CA ARG A 198 -19.50 -2.13 2.74
C ARG A 198 -18.24 -1.45 2.17
N ALA A 199 -17.57 -0.62 2.97
CA ALA A 199 -16.31 0.01 2.56
C ALA A 199 -15.18 -1.03 2.35
N HIS A 200 -15.11 -2.05 3.20
CA HIS A 200 -14.15 -3.14 3.07
C HIS A 200 -14.44 -4.02 1.84
N LEU A 201 -15.73 -4.22 1.50
CA LEU A 201 -16.14 -4.90 0.27
C LEU A 201 -15.60 -4.17 -0.97
N VAL A 202 -15.79 -2.86 -1.05
CA VAL A 202 -15.28 -2.03 -2.17
C VAL A 202 -13.76 -2.12 -2.26
N ALA A 203 -13.06 -1.97 -1.13
CA ALA A 203 -11.60 -2.05 -1.10
C ALA A 203 -11.08 -3.40 -1.60
N LYS A 204 -11.71 -4.52 -1.20
CA LYS A 204 -11.34 -5.86 -1.66
C LYS A 204 -11.67 -6.10 -3.14
N ALA A 205 -12.83 -5.64 -3.58
CA ALA A 205 -13.23 -5.77 -4.97
C ALA A 205 -12.32 -5.01 -5.93
N LEU A 206 -11.85 -3.82 -5.54
CA LEU A 206 -10.86 -3.05 -6.30
C LEU A 206 -9.49 -3.74 -6.29
N ALA A 207 -9.01 -4.13 -5.11
CA ALA A 207 -7.70 -4.78 -4.95
C ALA A 207 -7.62 -6.14 -5.67
N GLY A 208 -8.72 -6.87 -5.76
CA GLY A 208 -8.82 -8.15 -6.47
C GLY A 208 -9.15 -8.03 -7.96
N GLY A 209 -9.32 -6.79 -8.50
CA GLY A 209 -9.68 -6.60 -9.91
C GLY A 209 -11.08 -7.11 -10.27
N HIS A 210 -11.97 -7.28 -9.29
CA HIS A 210 -13.33 -7.77 -9.52
C HIS A 210 -14.26 -6.70 -10.13
N ILE A 211 -13.91 -5.43 -9.97
CA ILE A 211 -14.62 -4.27 -10.53
C ILE A 211 -13.63 -3.30 -11.16
N PHE A 212 -14.07 -2.58 -12.21
CA PHE A 212 -13.26 -1.59 -12.96
C PHE A 212 -11.94 -2.15 -13.54
N GLY A 213 -12.00 -3.37 -14.12
CA GLY A 213 -10.93 -3.96 -14.92
C GLY A 213 -11.10 -3.65 -16.39
#